data_1094d10d64cc08aa8234bec26675e7f0
#
_entry.id   1094d10d64cc08aa8234bec26675e7f0
#
_cell.length_a   1.000
_cell.length_b   1.000
_cell.length_c   1.000
_cell.angle_alpha   90.00
_cell.angle_beta   90.00
_cell.angle_gamma   90.00
#
_symmetry.space_group_name_H-M   'P 1'
#
loop_
_entity.id
_entity.type
_entity.pdbx_description
1 polymer ?
#
loop_
_entity_poly.entity_id
_entity_poly.type
_entity_poly.pdbx_seq_one_letter_code
_entity_poly.pdbx_strand_id
1 'polypeptide(L)'
;MAGSAVCMVHCLALPLLLAAVPAVAAIIVIPESFHLWVLLLAVPLAAIALLGGRARHAALWPLCVGGAGLGLLMTGAFALSEGGVERAVTVTGCILVALAHAANLRLRHDCAGANSVTRISR
;
A
#
# COMPACT_ATOMS: atom_id res chain seq x y z
N MET A 1 13.57 -2.79 2.91
CA MET A 1 12.60 -3.41 3.84
C MET A 1 11.80 -2.37 4.62
N ALA A 2 12.43 -1.31 5.13
CA ALA A 2 11.74 -0.25 5.86
C ALA A 2 10.61 0.43 5.04
N GLY A 3 10.82 0.74 3.76
CA GLY A 3 9.85 1.42 2.91
C GLY A 3 8.52 0.69 2.75
N SER A 4 8.54 -0.66 2.57
CA SER A 4 7.30 -1.44 2.46
C SER A 4 6.54 -1.53 3.79
N ALA A 5 7.26 -1.61 4.92
CA ALA A 5 6.64 -1.64 6.24
C ALA A 5 6.01 -0.27 6.59
N VAL A 6 6.72 0.82 6.31
CA VAL A 6 6.21 2.18 6.52
C VAL A 6 4.99 2.44 5.63
N CYS A 7 5.04 2.04 4.36
CA CYS A 7 3.92 2.20 3.44
C CYS A 7 2.69 1.41 3.90
N MET A 8 2.88 0.16 4.38
CA MET A 8 1.81 -0.70 4.88
C MET A 8 1.18 -0.11 6.17
N VAL A 9 2.00 0.37 7.10
CA VAL A 9 1.52 1.01 8.34
C VAL A 9 0.73 2.27 7.99
N HIS A 10 1.22 3.11 7.09
CA HIS A 10 0.53 4.34 6.70
C HIS A 10 -0.79 4.05 5.97
N CYS A 11 -0.79 3.15 4.99
CA CYS A 11 -1.99 2.84 4.20
C CYS A 11 -3.06 2.07 4.98
N LEU A 12 -2.69 1.33 6.04
CA LEU A 12 -3.63 0.57 6.85
C LEU A 12 -4.01 1.30 8.16
N ALA A 13 -3.03 1.85 8.86
CA ALA A 13 -3.24 2.42 10.17
C ALA A 13 -4.05 3.72 10.10
N LEU A 14 -3.80 4.58 9.13
CA LEU A 14 -4.48 5.86 9.02
C LEU A 14 -5.99 5.71 8.75
N PRO A 15 -6.46 4.98 7.71
CA PRO A 15 -7.90 4.81 7.49
C PRO A 15 -8.58 3.99 8.58
N LEU A 16 -7.90 2.99 9.18
CA LEU A 16 -8.44 2.25 10.32
C LEU A 16 -8.58 3.14 11.57
N LEU A 17 -7.61 4.01 11.83
CA LEU A 17 -7.66 4.96 12.95
C LEU A 17 -8.82 5.95 12.77
N LEU A 18 -8.98 6.49 11.57
CA LEU A 18 -10.07 7.42 11.26
C LEU A 18 -11.45 6.74 11.30
N ALA A 19 -11.53 5.47 10.90
CA ALA A 19 -12.77 4.69 10.98
C ALA A 19 -13.11 4.26 12.42
N ALA A 20 -12.09 3.95 13.24
CA ALA A 20 -12.28 3.48 14.61
C ALA A 20 -12.56 4.60 15.61
N VAL A 21 -12.14 5.84 15.31
CA VAL A 21 -12.29 6.99 16.21
C VAL A 21 -12.94 8.15 15.47
N PRO A 22 -14.28 8.10 15.21
CA PRO A 22 -15.00 9.17 14.52
C PRO A 22 -14.87 10.53 15.22
N ALA A 23 -14.66 10.54 16.54
CA ALA A 23 -14.39 11.76 17.30
C ALA A 23 -13.07 12.44 16.91
N VAL A 24 -12.05 11.68 16.53
CA VAL A 24 -10.76 12.21 16.05
C VAL A 24 -10.91 12.77 14.63
N ALA A 25 -11.67 12.10 13.77
CA ALA A 25 -11.97 12.59 12.43
C ALA A 25 -12.76 13.92 12.45
N ALA A 26 -13.60 14.15 13.45
CA ALA A 26 -14.34 15.39 13.60
C ALA A 26 -13.48 16.58 14.12
N ILE A 27 -12.38 16.30 14.82
CA ILE A 27 -11.48 17.31 15.37
C ILE A 27 -10.35 17.67 14.39
N ILE A 28 -9.90 16.69 13.62
CA ILE A 28 -8.83 16.88 12.63
C ILE A 28 -9.49 17.23 11.29
N VAL A 29 -9.70 18.51 11.05
CA VAL A 29 -10.04 19.03 9.72
C VAL A 29 -8.79 18.88 8.84
N ILE A 30 -8.63 17.72 8.21
CA ILE A 30 -7.55 17.50 7.25
C ILE A 30 -8.00 18.15 5.94
N PRO A 31 -7.28 19.17 5.42
CA PRO A 31 -7.64 19.79 4.14
C PRO A 31 -7.56 18.73 3.02
N GLU A 32 -8.45 18.79 2.04
CA GLU A 32 -8.47 17.87 0.86
C GLU A 32 -7.10 17.81 0.18
N SER A 33 -6.38 18.93 0.13
CA SER A 33 -5.03 19.01 -0.40
C SER A 33 -4.04 18.07 0.29
N PHE A 34 -4.23 17.76 1.57
CA PHE A 34 -3.35 16.83 2.30
C PHE A 34 -3.45 15.40 1.74
N HIS A 35 -4.65 14.94 1.42
CA HIS A 35 -4.86 13.64 0.78
C HIS A 35 -4.14 13.54 -0.57
N LEU A 36 -4.18 14.60 -1.37
CA LEU A 36 -3.48 14.65 -2.65
C LEU A 36 -1.96 14.58 -2.49
N TRP A 37 -1.39 15.31 -1.50
CA TRP A 37 0.04 15.26 -1.21
C TRP A 37 0.48 13.87 -0.73
N VAL A 38 -0.30 13.25 0.14
CA VAL A 38 -0.02 11.88 0.61
C VAL A 38 -0.06 10.89 -0.56
N LEU A 39 -1.04 10.98 -1.44
CA LEU A 39 -1.16 10.13 -2.60
C LEU A 39 -0.01 10.34 -3.58
N LEU A 40 0.38 11.60 -3.82
CA LEU A 40 1.50 11.95 -4.70
C LEU A 40 2.83 11.34 -4.23
N LEU A 41 3.04 11.24 -2.92
CA LEU A 41 4.22 10.60 -2.34
C LEU A 41 4.07 9.07 -2.26
N ALA A 42 2.88 8.58 -1.93
CA ALA A 42 2.64 7.15 -1.75
C ALA A 42 2.78 6.36 -3.06
N VAL A 43 2.31 6.91 -4.19
CA VAL A 43 2.37 6.25 -5.50
C VAL A 43 3.81 5.92 -5.92
N PRO A 44 4.75 6.86 -5.98
CA PRO A 44 6.13 6.55 -6.37
C PRO A 44 6.84 5.63 -5.36
N LEU A 45 6.59 5.80 -4.06
CA LEU A 45 7.17 4.94 -3.03
C LEU A 45 6.67 3.49 -3.15
N ALA A 46 5.36 3.30 -3.37
CA ALA A 46 4.78 1.99 -3.60
C ALA A 46 5.32 1.35 -4.89
N ALA A 47 5.42 2.11 -5.98
CA ALA A 47 5.98 1.65 -7.23
C ALA A 47 7.44 1.18 -7.06
N ILE A 48 8.29 1.98 -6.43
CA ILE A 48 9.69 1.62 -6.15
C ILE A 48 9.78 0.36 -5.29
N ALA A 49 8.95 0.24 -4.25
CA ALA A 49 8.95 -0.91 -3.35
C ALA A 49 8.52 -2.20 -4.05
N LEU A 50 7.48 -2.15 -4.88
CA LEU A 50 6.94 -3.30 -5.61
C LEU A 50 7.86 -3.71 -6.77
N LEU A 51 8.39 -2.76 -7.54
CA LEU A 51 9.34 -3.02 -8.61
C LEU A 51 10.66 -3.59 -8.07
N GLY A 52 11.16 -3.04 -6.96
CA GLY A 52 12.35 -3.55 -6.28
C GLY A 52 12.14 -4.95 -5.69
N GLY A 53 10.92 -5.31 -5.31
CA GLY A 53 10.56 -6.67 -4.93
C GLY A 53 10.57 -7.61 -6.12
N ARG A 54 9.89 -7.24 -7.21
CA ARG A 54 9.86 -8.02 -8.46
C ARG A 54 11.27 -8.36 -8.97
N ALA A 55 12.20 -7.41 -8.91
CA ALA A 55 13.59 -7.64 -9.31
C ALA A 55 14.29 -8.75 -8.50
N ARG A 56 13.76 -9.10 -7.32
CA ARG A 56 14.33 -10.13 -6.44
C ARG A 56 13.62 -11.48 -6.52
N HIS A 57 12.29 -11.50 -6.64
CA HIS A 57 11.49 -12.73 -6.62
C HIS A 57 10.80 -13.05 -7.94
N ALA A 58 10.93 -12.20 -8.97
CA ALA A 58 10.37 -12.34 -10.31
C ALA A 58 8.82 -12.47 -10.40
N ALA A 59 8.10 -12.52 -9.27
CA ALA A 59 6.65 -12.63 -9.27
C ALA A 59 6.00 -11.30 -9.68
N LEU A 60 5.05 -11.36 -10.61
CA LEU A 60 4.32 -10.20 -11.14
C LEU A 60 3.05 -9.86 -10.38
N TRP A 61 2.44 -10.86 -9.73
CA TRP A 61 1.13 -10.69 -9.13
C TRP A 61 1.05 -9.62 -8.02
N PRO A 62 2.09 -9.42 -7.14
CA PRO A 62 2.01 -8.34 -6.17
C PRO A 62 2.01 -6.96 -6.84
N LEU A 63 2.73 -6.84 -7.97
CA LEU A 63 2.74 -5.61 -8.77
C LEU A 63 1.38 -5.32 -9.39
N CYS A 64 0.70 -6.34 -9.94
CA CYS A 64 -0.64 -6.20 -10.52
C CYS A 64 -1.68 -5.85 -9.45
N VAL A 65 -1.65 -6.52 -8.30
CA VAL A 65 -2.57 -6.25 -7.18
C VAL A 65 -2.34 -4.85 -6.61
N GLY A 66 -1.08 -4.46 -6.41
CA GLY A 66 -0.72 -3.13 -5.93
C GLY A 66 -1.09 -2.03 -6.93
N GLY A 67 -0.87 -2.26 -8.22
CA GLY A 67 -1.28 -1.35 -9.30
C GLY A 67 -2.79 -1.15 -9.37
N ALA A 68 -3.56 -2.24 -9.25
CA ALA A 68 -5.03 -2.16 -9.17
C ALA A 68 -5.49 -1.36 -7.93
N GLY A 69 -4.87 -1.62 -6.77
CA GLY A 69 -5.16 -0.87 -5.54
C GLY A 69 -4.87 0.62 -5.67
N LEU A 70 -3.71 0.99 -6.25
CA LEU A 70 -3.36 2.39 -6.51
C LEU A 70 -4.33 3.04 -7.52
N GLY A 71 -4.76 2.31 -8.55
CA GLY A 71 -5.77 2.76 -9.51
C GLY A 71 -7.10 3.08 -8.84
N LEU A 72 -7.57 2.23 -7.92
CA LEU A 72 -8.77 2.50 -7.12
C LEU A 72 -8.62 3.73 -6.21
N LEU A 73 -7.48 3.91 -5.57
CA LEU A 73 -7.20 5.09 -4.75
C LEU A 73 -7.24 6.39 -5.59
N MET A 74 -6.64 6.37 -6.78
CA MET A 74 -6.69 7.49 -7.72
C MET A 74 -8.13 7.76 -8.18
N THR A 75 -8.90 6.72 -8.49
CA THR A 75 -10.31 6.86 -8.89
C THR A 75 -11.14 7.46 -7.75
N GLY A 76 -10.96 6.98 -6.51
CA GLY A 76 -11.62 7.55 -5.33
C GLY A 76 -11.29 9.03 -5.14
N ALA A 77 -10.00 9.39 -5.29
CA ALA A 77 -9.54 10.74 -5.03
C ALA A 77 -9.94 11.77 -6.11
N PHE A 78 -10.08 11.35 -7.38
CA PHE A 78 -10.23 12.30 -8.49
C PHE A 78 -11.54 12.17 -9.27
N ALA A 79 -12.19 11.01 -9.24
CA ALA A 79 -13.34 10.73 -10.10
C ALA A 79 -14.66 10.56 -9.35
N LEU A 80 -14.62 10.39 -8.03
CA LEU A 80 -15.81 10.15 -7.22
C LEU A 80 -16.07 11.34 -6.29
N SER A 81 -17.37 11.71 -6.17
CA SER A 81 -17.82 12.65 -5.16
C SER A 81 -17.84 11.97 -3.79
N GLU A 82 -17.66 12.75 -2.74
CA GLU A 82 -17.74 12.25 -1.36
C GLU A 82 -19.04 11.46 -1.11
N GLY A 83 -18.88 10.25 -0.58
CA GLY A 83 -20.01 9.37 -0.30
C GLY A 83 -19.61 7.93 0.01
N GLY A 84 -20.63 7.07 0.13
CA GLY A 84 -20.42 5.67 0.45
C GLY A 84 -19.64 4.91 -0.62
N VAL A 85 -19.81 5.26 -1.89
CA VAL A 85 -19.11 4.62 -3.02
C VAL A 85 -17.64 5.01 -3.02
N GLU A 86 -17.33 6.30 -2.85
CA GLU A 86 -15.93 6.79 -2.73
C GLU A 86 -15.22 6.08 -1.58
N ARG A 87 -15.83 6.00 -0.40
CA ARG A 87 -15.25 5.28 0.76
C ARG A 87 -15.00 3.81 0.48
N ALA A 88 -15.96 3.11 -0.15
CA ALA A 88 -15.81 1.70 -0.48
C ALA A 88 -14.65 1.48 -1.45
N VAL A 89 -14.53 2.30 -2.49
CA VAL A 89 -13.45 2.25 -3.48
C VAL A 89 -12.10 2.51 -2.82
N THR A 90 -12.00 3.53 -1.98
CA THR A 90 -10.78 3.90 -1.25
C THR A 90 -10.34 2.82 -0.28
N VAL A 91 -11.25 2.28 0.53
CA VAL A 91 -10.94 1.19 1.46
C VAL A 91 -10.49 -0.06 0.71
N THR A 92 -11.16 -0.41 -0.38
CA THR A 92 -10.77 -1.55 -1.23
C THR A 92 -9.36 -1.34 -1.81
N GLY A 93 -9.08 -0.14 -2.33
CA GLY A 93 -7.76 0.23 -2.81
C GLY A 93 -6.67 0.09 -1.74
N CYS A 94 -6.92 0.60 -0.52
CA CYS A 94 -6.00 0.45 0.61
C CYS A 94 -5.71 -1.02 0.95
N ILE A 95 -6.75 -1.87 0.99
CA ILE A 95 -6.60 -3.30 1.28
C ILE A 95 -5.73 -3.98 0.22
N LEU A 96 -5.99 -3.71 -1.07
CA LEU A 96 -5.20 -4.29 -2.16
C LEU A 96 -3.73 -3.87 -2.10
N VAL A 97 -3.45 -2.59 -1.85
CA VAL A 97 -2.07 -2.09 -1.70
C VAL A 97 -1.39 -2.76 -0.50
N ALA A 98 -2.07 -2.89 0.63
CA ALA A 98 -1.54 -3.54 1.82
C ALA A 98 -1.23 -5.02 1.57
N LEU A 99 -2.13 -5.75 0.92
CA LEU A 99 -1.93 -7.16 0.54
C LEU A 99 -0.75 -7.30 -0.43
N ALA A 100 -0.63 -6.42 -1.42
CA ALA A 100 0.49 -6.41 -2.35
C ALA A 100 1.84 -6.22 -1.63
N HIS A 101 1.91 -5.29 -0.69
CA HIS A 101 3.12 -5.06 0.11
C HIS A 101 3.44 -6.23 1.05
N ALA A 102 2.44 -6.82 1.71
CA ALA A 102 2.62 -7.98 2.57
C ALA A 102 3.15 -9.19 1.78
N ALA A 103 2.57 -9.44 0.61
CA ALA A 103 3.01 -10.48 -0.29
C ALA A 103 4.44 -10.25 -0.81
N ASN A 104 4.73 -9.03 -1.22
CA ASN A 104 6.06 -8.62 -1.67
C ASN A 104 7.14 -8.83 -0.57
N LEU A 105 6.80 -8.54 0.69
CA LEU A 105 7.68 -8.82 1.83
C LEU A 105 7.92 -10.31 2.03
N ARG A 106 6.86 -11.13 2.04
CA ARG A 106 6.95 -12.59 2.20
C ARG A 106 7.83 -13.21 1.13
N LEU A 107 7.56 -12.92 -0.14
CA LEU A 107 8.36 -13.43 -1.25
C LEU A 107 9.84 -13.06 -1.17
N ARG A 108 10.15 -11.87 -0.69
CA ARG A 108 11.54 -11.44 -0.48
C ARG A 108 12.23 -12.20 0.65
N HIS A 109 11.51 -12.52 1.73
CA HIS A 109 12.03 -13.33 2.82
C HIS A 109 12.33 -14.76 2.38
N ASP A 110 11.41 -15.38 1.62
CA ASP A 110 11.57 -16.73 1.11
C ASP A 110 12.79 -16.85 0.17
N CYS A 111 12.97 -15.89 -0.73
CA CYS A 111 14.16 -15.84 -1.59
C CYS A 111 15.46 -15.64 -0.79
N ALA A 112 15.45 -14.85 0.27
CA ALA A 112 16.63 -14.64 1.11
C ALA A 112 17.00 -15.91 1.90
N GLY A 113 16.01 -16.64 2.41
CA GLY A 113 16.18 -17.91 3.10
C GLY A 113 16.78 -18.99 2.19
N ALA A 114 16.26 -19.13 0.96
CA ALA A 114 16.76 -20.09 -0.01
C ALA A 114 18.25 -19.85 -0.36
N ASN A 115 18.63 -18.58 -0.55
CA ASN A 115 20.01 -18.21 -0.86
C ASN A 115 20.99 -18.48 0.31
N SER A 116 20.53 -18.37 1.56
CA SER A 116 21.36 -18.66 2.73
C SER A 116 21.66 -20.16 2.86
N VAL A 117 20.67 -21.01 2.62
CA VAL A 117 20.84 -22.48 2.66
C VAL A 117 21.83 -22.94 1.59
N THR A 118 21.73 -22.43 0.37
CA THR A 118 22.63 -22.78 -0.74
C THR A 118 24.09 -22.35 -0.47
N ARG A 119 24.28 -21.29 0.30
CA ARG A 119 25.63 -20.79 0.64
C ARG A 119 26.32 -21.64 1.73
N ILE A 120 25.55 -22.30 2.61
CA ILE A 120 26.10 -23.17 3.67
C ILE A 120 26.48 -24.55 3.12
N SER A 121 25.86 -24.99 2.04
CA SER A 121 26.10 -26.30 1.41
C SER A 121 27.29 -26.32 0.42
N ARG A 122 28.00 -25.23 0.25
CA ARG A 122 29.24 -25.11 -0.57
C ARG A 122 30.47 -24.92 0.33
#